data_0cc7e7e3bbb944a1f020a9844b766df4
#
_entry.id   0cc7e7e3bbb944a1f020a9844b766df4
#
_cell.length_a   1.000
_cell.length_b   1.000
_cell.length_c   1.000
_cell.angle_alpha   90.00
_cell.angle_beta   90.00
_cell.angle_gamma   90.00
#
_symmetry.space_group_name_H-M   'P 1'
#
loop_
_entity.id
_entity.type
_entity.pdbx_description
1 polymer ?
#
loop_
_entity_poly.entity_id
_entity_poly.type
_entity_poly.pdbx_seq_one_letter_code
_entity_poly.pdbx_strand_id
1 'polypeptide(L)'
;VELGRNNVLYMHLTLIPYIATSGEIKTKPTQHSVKELRSIGIQPDLLLCRCQDPLPPEHRRKIALFTNVEERAVFSAVDADDIYKIPSLLHEQKLDEIVCEKFGLHNLPAADLTEWNQVVAAKASPDLTINLAMVGKYVNLKDAYISLNEALIHAGLRTRTRVNIEFVEATDVEQHGTDCLRGVDAVLVPGGFGERGIEGKIQAVRFARENGVPYLGICLGMQLAI
;
A
#
# COMPACT_ATOMS: atom_id res chain seq x y z
N VAL A 1 -1.49 -19.57 -23.05
CA VAL A 1 -1.45 -20.53 -24.19
C VAL A 1 -1.91 -19.85 -25.46
N GLU A 2 -3.05 -19.17 -25.45
CA GLU A 2 -3.64 -18.51 -26.64
C GLU A 2 -2.79 -17.34 -27.18
N LEU A 3 -2.15 -16.59 -26.29
CA LEU A 3 -1.34 -15.43 -26.68
C LEU A 3 0.07 -15.77 -27.19
N GLY A 4 0.51 -17.04 -27.05
CA GLY A 4 1.86 -17.47 -27.40
C GLY A 4 2.92 -17.03 -26.38
N ARG A 5 4.01 -17.78 -26.31
CA ARG A 5 5.07 -17.60 -25.31
C ARG A 5 5.78 -16.26 -25.38
N ASN A 6 5.87 -15.66 -26.56
CA ASN A 6 6.57 -14.37 -26.75
C ASN A 6 5.75 -13.16 -26.31
N ASN A 7 4.46 -13.35 -26.04
CA ASN A 7 3.54 -12.28 -25.65
C ASN A 7 3.08 -12.38 -24.20
N VAL A 8 3.63 -13.33 -23.44
CA VAL A 8 3.26 -13.57 -22.04
C VAL A 8 4.50 -13.83 -21.22
N LEU A 9 4.57 -13.21 -20.06
CA LEU A 9 5.61 -13.40 -19.06
C LEU A 9 4.97 -13.80 -17.74
N TYR A 10 5.48 -14.86 -17.13
CA TYR A 10 4.98 -15.36 -15.85
C TYR A 10 5.91 -14.93 -14.72
N MET A 11 5.44 -14.00 -13.90
CA MET A 11 6.09 -13.58 -12.67
C MET A 11 5.40 -14.24 -11.48
N HIS A 12 6.12 -15.07 -10.75
CA HIS A 12 5.59 -15.82 -9.61
C HIS A 12 6.05 -15.21 -8.30
N LEU A 13 5.08 -14.77 -7.50
CA LEU A 13 5.32 -14.28 -6.15
C LEU A 13 5.31 -15.45 -5.17
N THR A 14 6.36 -15.58 -4.36
CA THR A 14 6.53 -16.66 -3.41
C THR A 14 7.07 -16.14 -2.07
N LEU A 15 6.96 -16.93 -1.02
CA LEU A 15 7.46 -16.60 0.31
C LEU A 15 8.72 -17.40 0.63
N ILE A 16 9.72 -16.71 1.15
CA ILE A 16 10.95 -17.28 1.71
C ILE A 16 10.94 -17.06 3.22
N PRO A 17 10.50 -18.05 4.02
CA PRO A 17 10.45 -17.91 5.46
C PRO A 17 11.85 -17.82 6.06
N TYR A 18 12.02 -16.93 7.01
CA TYR A 18 13.14 -16.91 7.93
C TYR A 18 12.71 -17.51 9.29
N ILE A 19 13.46 -18.49 9.78
CA ILE A 19 13.18 -19.14 11.07
C ILE A 19 14.13 -18.55 12.11
N ALA A 20 13.62 -17.60 12.89
CA ALA A 20 14.41 -16.86 13.87
C ALA A 20 15.12 -17.76 14.90
N THR A 21 14.48 -18.88 15.32
CA THR A 21 15.05 -19.81 16.29
C THR A 21 16.28 -20.56 15.79
N SER A 22 16.40 -20.79 14.48
CA SER A 22 17.57 -21.46 13.86
C SER A 22 18.46 -20.52 13.06
N GLY A 23 18.07 -19.28 12.87
CA GLY A 23 18.79 -18.33 12.03
C GLY A 23 18.82 -18.71 10.54
N GLU A 24 17.84 -19.48 10.07
CA GLU A 24 17.90 -20.09 8.73
C GLU A 24 16.83 -19.57 7.78
N ILE A 25 17.24 -19.32 6.54
CA ILE A 25 16.36 -19.06 5.40
C ILE A 25 15.91 -20.39 4.79
N LYS A 26 14.61 -20.58 4.62
CA LYS A 26 14.03 -21.81 4.04
C LYS A 26 13.60 -21.60 2.60
N THR A 27 14.33 -22.17 1.65
CA THR A 27 14.04 -22.07 0.21
C THR A 27 13.09 -23.16 -0.30
N LYS A 28 12.85 -24.23 0.46
CA LYS A 28 11.96 -25.35 0.07
C LYS A 28 10.51 -24.90 -0.24
N PRO A 29 9.87 -24.01 0.53
CA PRO A 29 8.51 -23.56 0.22
C PRO A 29 8.40 -22.96 -1.18
N THR A 30 9.35 -22.12 -1.58
CA THR A 30 9.43 -21.56 -2.93
C THR A 30 9.60 -22.65 -4.00
N GLN A 31 10.49 -23.62 -3.77
CA GLN A 31 10.70 -24.72 -4.71
C GLN A 31 9.42 -25.55 -4.90
N HIS A 32 8.67 -25.82 -3.81
CA HIS A 32 7.39 -26.53 -3.86
C HIS A 32 6.33 -25.69 -4.60
N SER A 33 6.22 -24.41 -4.29
CA SER A 33 5.28 -23.51 -4.96
C SER A 33 5.49 -23.47 -6.48
N VAL A 34 6.76 -23.37 -6.93
CA VAL A 34 7.09 -23.40 -8.36
C VAL A 34 6.85 -24.80 -8.96
N LYS A 35 7.10 -25.89 -8.21
CA LYS A 35 6.80 -27.25 -8.66
C LYS A 35 5.30 -27.42 -8.94
N GLU A 36 4.43 -26.94 -8.05
CA GLU A 36 2.98 -26.99 -8.25
C GLU A 36 2.55 -26.15 -9.47
N LEU A 37 3.11 -24.95 -9.63
CA LEU A 37 2.86 -24.12 -10.80
C LEU A 37 3.25 -24.83 -12.11
N ARG A 38 4.40 -25.50 -12.12
CA ARG A 38 4.87 -26.29 -13.28
C ARG A 38 3.99 -27.52 -13.55
N SER A 39 3.39 -28.11 -12.52
CA SER A 39 2.52 -29.29 -12.70
C SER A 39 1.26 -28.97 -13.51
N ILE A 40 0.81 -27.72 -13.50
CA ILE A 40 -0.30 -27.22 -14.33
C ILE A 40 0.18 -26.61 -15.67
N GLY A 41 1.47 -26.77 -16.03
CA GLY A 41 2.01 -26.38 -17.31
C GLY A 41 2.58 -24.96 -17.38
N ILE A 42 2.75 -24.27 -16.26
CA ILE A 42 3.27 -22.90 -16.22
C ILE A 42 4.72 -22.91 -15.70
N GLN A 43 5.68 -22.51 -16.52
CA GLN A 43 7.05 -22.24 -16.11
C GLN A 43 7.18 -20.73 -15.83
N PRO A 44 7.54 -20.31 -14.60
CA PRO A 44 7.77 -18.89 -14.32
C PRO A 44 9.03 -18.41 -15.03
N ASP A 45 8.97 -17.18 -15.54
CA ASP A 45 10.10 -16.46 -16.13
C ASP A 45 10.88 -15.67 -15.09
N LEU A 46 10.18 -15.16 -14.07
CA LEU A 46 10.73 -14.40 -12.96
C LEU A 46 10.14 -14.88 -11.63
N LEU A 47 10.93 -14.76 -10.57
CA LEU A 47 10.48 -15.02 -9.20
C LEU A 47 10.65 -13.77 -8.36
N LEU A 48 9.55 -13.33 -7.72
CA LEU A 48 9.55 -12.36 -6.65
C LEU A 48 9.51 -13.12 -5.32
N CYS A 49 10.65 -13.16 -4.64
CA CYS A 49 10.80 -13.89 -3.40
C CYS A 49 10.59 -12.95 -2.23
N ARG A 50 9.38 -12.97 -1.66
CA ARG A 50 9.10 -12.20 -0.45
C ARG A 50 9.93 -12.73 0.72
N CYS A 51 10.71 -11.87 1.35
CA CYS A 51 11.66 -12.23 2.39
C CYS A 51 11.84 -11.05 3.36
N GLN A 52 12.29 -11.35 4.57
CA GLN A 52 12.57 -10.35 5.58
C GLN A 52 13.82 -9.54 5.22
N ASP A 53 14.89 -10.22 4.79
CA ASP A 53 16.16 -9.63 4.40
C ASP A 53 16.53 -10.01 2.96
N PRO A 54 17.41 -9.24 2.27
CA PRO A 54 17.89 -9.59 0.94
C PRO A 54 18.45 -11.01 0.89
N LEU A 55 18.10 -11.74 -0.16
CA LEU A 55 18.57 -13.12 -0.34
C LEU A 55 20.07 -13.16 -0.58
N PRO A 56 20.84 -13.91 0.23
CA PRO A 56 22.25 -14.17 -0.05
C PRO A 56 22.44 -14.83 -1.44
N PRO A 57 23.57 -14.58 -2.13
CA PRO A 57 23.83 -15.13 -3.46
C PRO A 57 23.68 -16.65 -3.56
N GLU A 58 24.11 -17.39 -2.55
CA GLU A 58 24.00 -18.86 -2.50
C GLU A 58 22.54 -19.33 -2.47
N HIS A 59 21.65 -18.62 -1.75
CA HIS A 59 20.24 -18.94 -1.73
C HIS A 59 19.55 -18.59 -3.04
N ARG A 60 19.90 -17.45 -3.65
CA ARG A 60 19.41 -17.04 -4.97
C ARG A 60 19.77 -18.07 -6.03
N ARG A 61 21.04 -18.50 -6.07
CA ARG A 61 21.52 -19.54 -6.99
C ARG A 61 20.82 -20.87 -6.78
N LYS A 62 20.61 -21.27 -5.50
CA LYS A 62 19.87 -22.48 -5.16
C LYS A 62 18.42 -22.43 -5.65
N ILE A 63 17.72 -21.32 -5.44
CA ILE A 63 16.33 -21.13 -5.93
C ILE A 63 16.34 -21.22 -7.45
N ALA A 64 17.18 -20.48 -8.13
CA ALA A 64 17.31 -20.48 -9.59
C ALA A 64 17.48 -21.91 -10.17
N LEU A 65 18.39 -22.69 -9.58
CA LEU A 65 18.65 -24.06 -10.00
C LEU A 65 17.43 -24.97 -9.85
N PHE A 66 16.76 -24.95 -8.70
CA PHE A 66 15.63 -25.85 -8.44
C PHE A 66 14.32 -25.43 -9.10
N THR A 67 14.20 -24.17 -9.51
CA THR A 67 12.99 -23.63 -10.16
C THR A 67 13.13 -23.49 -11.67
N ASN A 68 14.33 -23.74 -12.22
CA ASN A 68 14.67 -23.53 -13.63
C ASN A 68 14.36 -22.09 -14.09
N VAL A 69 14.78 -21.12 -13.27
CA VAL A 69 14.71 -19.68 -13.56
C VAL A 69 16.13 -19.13 -13.56
N GLU A 70 16.43 -18.15 -14.41
CA GLU A 70 17.73 -17.50 -14.43
C GLU A 70 18.04 -16.86 -13.05
N GLU A 71 19.29 -16.96 -12.57
CA GLU A 71 19.67 -16.40 -11.25
C GLU A 71 19.37 -14.89 -11.17
N ARG A 72 19.59 -14.15 -12.26
CA ARG A 72 19.29 -12.71 -12.34
C ARG A 72 17.80 -12.39 -12.31
N ALA A 73 16.93 -13.36 -12.62
CA ALA A 73 15.48 -13.23 -12.60
C ALA A 73 14.84 -13.70 -11.28
N VAL A 74 15.65 -13.93 -10.24
CA VAL A 74 15.22 -14.20 -8.87
C VAL A 74 15.43 -12.94 -8.05
N PHE A 75 14.35 -12.28 -7.68
CA PHE A 75 14.34 -10.99 -6.99
C PHE A 75 14.02 -11.14 -5.51
N SER A 76 14.68 -10.36 -4.67
CA SER A 76 14.33 -10.21 -3.26
C SER A 76 13.25 -9.15 -3.11
N ALA A 77 12.02 -9.57 -2.82
CA ALA A 77 10.95 -8.66 -2.42
C ALA A 77 10.99 -8.49 -0.90
N VAL A 78 11.91 -7.67 -0.44
CA VAL A 78 12.18 -7.46 0.99
C VAL A 78 10.99 -6.74 1.65
N ASP A 79 10.72 -7.08 2.92
CA ASP A 79 9.73 -6.37 3.71
C ASP A 79 10.11 -4.88 3.81
N ALA A 80 9.27 -4.02 3.26
CA ALA A 80 9.49 -2.59 3.25
C ALA A 80 8.62 -1.91 4.32
N ASP A 81 9.18 -0.92 4.99
CA ASP A 81 8.46 -0.05 5.92
C ASP A 81 7.42 0.83 5.22
N ASP A 82 7.58 1.02 3.92
CA ASP A 82 6.67 1.79 3.07
C ASP A 82 6.55 1.15 1.68
N ILE A 83 5.29 0.87 1.28
CA ILE A 83 4.99 0.26 -0.02
C ILE A 83 5.44 1.14 -1.20
N TYR A 84 5.53 2.47 -1.02
CA TYR A 84 6.00 3.39 -2.06
C TYR A 84 7.49 3.24 -2.38
N LYS A 85 8.27 2.58 -1.53
CA LYS A 85 9.68 2.26 -1.80
C LYS A 85 9.87 1.05 -2.72
N ILE A 86 8.85 0.20 -2.86
CA ILE A 86 8.95 -1.07 -3.61
C ILE A 86 9.39 -0.87 -5.07
N PRO A 87 8.86 0.10 -5.84
CA PRO A 87 9.31 0.30 -7.22
C PRO A 87 10.81 0.56 -7.33
N SER A 88 11.37 1.40 -6.45
CA SER A 88 12.81 1.69 -6.42
C SER A 88 13.63 0.46 -6.03
N LEU A 89 13.19 -0.31 -5.01
CA LEU A 89 13.86 -1.54 -4.58
C LEU A 89 13.89 -2.63 -5.68
N LEU A 90 12.88 -2.69 -6.52
CA LEU A 90 12.83 -3.62 -7.64
C LEU A 90 13.63 -3.12 -8.84
N HIS A 91 13.62 -1.80 -9.10
CA HIS A 91 14.44 -1.16 -10.12
C HIS A 91 15.95 -1.32 -9.85
N GLU A 92 16.39 -1.16 -8.60
CA GLU A 92 17.77 -1.40 -8.17
C GLU A 92 18.25 -2.83 -8.50
N GLN A 93 17.34 -3.80 -8.51
CA GLN A 93 17.60 -5.19 -8.91
C GLN A 93 17.42 -5.42 -10.42
N LYS A 94 17.13 -4.38 -11.22
CA LYS A 94 16.96 -4.42 -12.68
C LYS A 94 15.77 -5.26 -13.15
N LEU A 95 14.69 -5.31 -12.35
CA LEU A 95 13.50 -6.07 -12.72
C LEU A 95 12.88 -5.55 -14.00
N ASP A 96 12.74 -4.25 -14.15
CA ASP A 96 12.22 -3.55 -15.32
C ASP A 96 13.07 -3.84 -16.59
N GLU A 97 14.40 -3.78 -16.47
CA GLU A 97 15.31 -4.11 -17.57
C GLU A 97 15.11 -5.58 -18.03
N ILE A 98 15.05 -6.52 -17.09
CA ILE A 98 14.87 -7.94 -17.39
C ILE A 98 13.49 -8.22 -18.01
N VAL A 99 12.44 -7.56 -17.54
CA VAL A 99 11.10 -7.67 -18.12
C VAL A 99 11.11 -7.17 -19.58
N CYS A 100 11.70 -6.01 -19.84
CA CYS A 100 11.82 -5.45 -21.17
C CYS A 100 12.62 -6.39 -22.09
N GLU A 101 13.75 -6.92 -21.64
CA GLU A 101 14.56 -7.89 -22.38
C GLU A 101 13.76 -9.13 -22.76
N LYS A 102 12.99 -9.71 -21.81
CA LYS A 102 12.19 -10.91 -22.05
C LYS A 102 11.04 -10.70 -23.04
N PHE A 103 10.54 -9.47 -23.16
CA PHE A 103 9.60 -9.09 -24.22
C PHE A 103 10.28 -8.68 -25.54
N GLY A 104 11.61 -8.76 -25.63
CA GLY A 104 12.36 -8.34 -26.81
C GLY A 104 12.35 -6.85 -27.07
N LEU A 105 12.06 -6.06 -26.04
CA LEU A 105 12.08 -4.60 -26.10
C LEU A 105 13.51 -4.12 -25.86
N HIS A 106 14.18 -3.75 -26.95
CA HIS A 106 15.56 -3.29 -26.92
C HIS A 106 15.65 -1.78 -27.14
N ASN A 107 16.76 -1.19 -26.69
CA ASN A 107 17.05 0.24 -26.86
C ASN A 107 16.02 1.20 -26.23
N LEU A 108 15.37 0.76 -25.14
CA LEU A 108 14.55 1.63 -24.33
C LEU A 108 15.43 2.53 -23.46
N PRO A 109 14.99 3.78 -23.20
CA PRO A 109 15.65 4.61 -22.19
C PRO A 109 15.55 3.92 -20.82
N ALA A 110 16.52 4.17 -19.93
CA ALA A 110 16.42 3.73 -18.55
C ALA A 110 15.15 4.31 -17.90
N ALA A 111 14.54 3.53 -17.01
CA ALA A 111 13.37 4.01 -16.27
C ALA A 111 13.74 5.24 -15.43
N ASP A 112 12.93 6.29 -15.53
CA ASP A 112 13.08 7.50 -14.73
C ASP A 112 12.10 7.46 -13.54
N LEU A 113 12.63 7.25 -12.36
CA LEU A 113 11.87 7.24 -11.11
C LEU A 113 11.93 8.59 -10.36
N THR A 114 12.36 9.67 -10.99
CA THR A 114 12.55 10.98 -10.34
C THR A 114 11.26 11.46 -9.68
N GLU A 115 10.14 11.46 -10.41
CA GLU A 115 8.83 11.88 -9.84
C GLU A 115 8.36 10.92 -8.74
N TRP A 116 8.57 9.62 -8.92
CA TRP A 116 8.22 8.63 -7.90
C TRP A 116 9.04 8.81 -6.62
N ASN A 117 10.33 9.04 -6.75
CA ASN A 117 11.21 9.30 -5.60
C ASN A 117 10.84 10.58 -4.86
N GLN A 118 10.29 11.60 -5.54
CA GLN A 118 9.73 12.79 -4.88
C GLN A 118 8.52 12.44 -4.00
N VAL A 119 7.66 11.52 -4.43
CA VAL A 119 6.54 11.00 -3.62
C VAL A 119 7.05 10.31 -2.35
N VAL A 120 8.06 9.43 -2.50
CA VAL A 120 8.68 8.75 -1.36
C VAL A 120 9.30 9.76 -0.39
N ALA A 121 10.00 10.77 -0.91
CA ALA A 121 10.61 11.83 -0.10
C ALA A 121 9.56 12.70 0.62
N ALA A 122 8.46 13.05 -0.06
CA ALA A 122 7.37 13.82 0.55
C ALA A 122 6.72 13.08 1.73
N LYS A 123 6.58 11.75 1.62
CA LYS A 123 6.06 10.91 2.69
C LYS A 123 7.02 10.79 3.87
N ALA A 124 8.31 10.62 3.58
CA ALA A 124 9.35 10.47 4.61
C ALA A 124 9.60 11.77 5.40
N SER A 125 9.53 12.91 4.71
CA SER A 125 9.85 14.24 5.29
C SER A 125 8.79 15.27 4.88
N PRO A 126 7.60 15.23 5.50
CA PRO A 126 6.56 16.22 5.26
C PRO A 126 6.98 17.58 5.85
N ASP A 127 6.53 18.67 5.19
CA ASP A 127 6.83 20.04 5.65
C ASP A 127 5.85 20.48 6.75
N LEU A 128 4.63 19.91 6.75
CA LEU A 128 3.55 20.20 7.69
C LEU A 128 2.93 18.91 8.23
N THR A 129 2.26 19.05 9.36
CA THR A 129 1.42 17.98 9.92
C THR A 129 0.07 18.59 10.32
N ILE A 130 -1.02 17.93 9.94
CA ILE A 130 -2.39 18.29 10.35
C ILE A 130 -3.08 17.11 11.02
N ASN A 131 -3.98 17.42 11.94
CA ASN A 131 -4.86 16.48 12.61
C ASN A 131 -6.26 16.60 12.01
N LEU A 132 -6.76 15.53 11.41
CA LEU A 132 -8.07 15.47 10.78
C LEU A 132 -8.98 14.52 11.57
N ALA A 133 -10.08 15.03 12.10
CA ALA A 133 -11.10 14.18 12.71
C ALA A 133 -12.01 13.57 11.63
N MET A 134 -12.00 12.24 11.51
CA MET A 134 -12.94 11.50 10.68
C MET A 134 -14.10 11.01 11.55
N VAL A 135 -15.23 11.72 11.47
CA VAL A 135 -16.41 11.41 12.27
C VAL A 135 -17.31 10.44 11.50
N GLY A 136 -17.26 9.18 11.88
CA GLY A 136 -17.90 8.09 11.13
C GLY A 136 -18.57 7.04 12.00
N LYS A 137 -18.97 5.95 11.35
CA LYS A 137 -19.44 4.72 11.99
C LYS A 137 -18.40 3.65 11.83
N TYR A 138 -18.33 2.70 12.77
CA TYR A 138 -17.43 1.55 12.68
C TYR A 138 -15.96 1.94 12.55
N VAL A 139 -15.57 3.02 13.22
CA VAL A 139 -14.20 3.54 13.20
C VAL A 139 -13.16 2.53 13.70
N ASN A 140 -13.60 1.53 14.48
CA ASN A 140 -12.77 0.41 14.91
C ASN A 140 -12.47 -0.61 13.78
N LEU A 141 -13.25 -0.59 12.70
CA LEU A 141 -13.02 -1.41 11.51
C LEU A 141 -12.17 -0.62 10.51
N LYS A 142 -10.86 -0.63 10.69
CA LYS A 142 -9.90 0.13 9.86
C LYS A 142 -10.10 -0.12 8.35
N ASP A 143 -10.55 -1.32 7.99
CA ASP A 143 -10.76 -1.72 6.59
C ASP A 143 -11.93 -1.00 5.91
N ALA A 144 -12.89 -0.48 6.69
CA ALA A 144 -14.05 0.22 6.14
C ALA A 144 -13.69 1.54 5.42
N TYR A 145 -12.54 2.13 5.75
CA TYR A 145 -12.12 3.44 5.25
C TYR A 145 -10.78 3.43 4.51
N ILE A 146 -10.27 2.26 4.09
CA ILE A 146 -8.95 2.14 3.43
C ILE A 146 -8.83 3.11 2.25
N SER A 147 -9.80 3.11 1.32
CA SER A 147 -9.72 3.98 0.13
C SER A 147 -9.73 5.46 0.48
N LEU A 148 -10.48 5.86 1.52
CA LEU A 148 -10.54 7.24 1.97
C LEU A 148 -9.24 7.64 2.67
N ASN A 149 -8.70 6.76 3.50
CA ASN A 149 -7.41 6.97 4.15
C ASN A 149 -6.30 7.15 3.11
N GLU A 150 -6.24 6.28 2.10
CA GLU A 150 -5.27 6.40 1.01
C GLU A 150 -5.46 7.70 0.22
N ALA A 151 -6.70 8.12 -0.05
CA ALA A 151 -6.97 9.39 -0.72
C ALA A 151 -6.45 10.59 0.09
N LEU A 152 -6.60 10.57 1.42
CA LEU A 152 -6.07 11.61 2.32
C LEU A 152 -4.54 11.59 2.37
N ILE A 153 -3.93 10.40 2.39
CA ILE A 153 -2.48 10.24 2.29
C ILE A 153 -1.97 10.82 0.96
N HIS A 154 -2.61 10.50 -0.15
CA HIS A 154 -2.22 11.01 -1.47
C HIS A 154 -2.35 12.54 -1.56
N ALA A 155 -3.43 13.11 -0.99
CA ALA A 155 -3.56 14.56 -0.90
C ALA A 155 -2.43 15.19 -0.07
N GLY A 156 -2.09 14.54 1.05
CA GLY A 156 -0.95 14.94 1.89
C GLY A 156 0.40 14.87 1.16
N LEU A 157 0.65 13.83 0.37
CA LEU A 157 1.86 13.70 -0.45
C LEU A 157 2.00 14.87 -1.43
N ARG A 158 0.90 15.24 -2.10
CA ARG A 158 0.87 16.36 -3.05
C ARG A 158 1.21 17.70 -2.41
N THR A 159 0.79 17.91 -1.17
CA THR A 159 0.99 19.16 -0.41
C THR A 159 2.17 19.09 0.56
N ARG A 160 2.94 17.99 0.56
CA ARG A 160 4.02 17.70 1.52
C ARG A 160 3.57 17.82 2.98
N THR A 161 2.33 17.39 3.24
CA THR A 161 1.66 17.45 4.54
C THR A 161 1.38 16.05 5.06
N ARG A 162 1.75 15.77 6.30
CA ARG A 162 1.30 14.56 7.00
C ARG A 162 -0.11 14.77 7.52
N VAL A 163 -1.03 13.90 7.13
CA VAL A 163 -2.40 13.89 7.64
C VAL A 163 -2.50 12.82 8.72
N ASN A 164 -2.62 13.24 9.98
CA ASN A 164 -2.96 12.35 11.09
C ASN A 164 -4.48 12.21 11.12
N ILE A 165 -4.98 11.00 10.89
CA ILE A 165 -6.42 10.73 10.88
C ILE A 165 -6.83 10.23 12.27
N GLU A 166 -7.64 11.02 12.96
CA GLU A 166 -8.26 10.66 14.23
C GLU A 166 -9.67 10.15 13.95
N PHE A 167 -9.88 8.87 14.19
CA PHE A 167 -11.19 8.25 14.00
C PHE A 167 -12.09 8.52 15.18
N VAL A 168 -13.21 9.19 14.97
CA VAL A 168 -14.19 9.56 15.98
C VAL A 168 -15.50 8.83 15.68
N GLU A 169 -15.98 8.02 16.63
CA GLU A 169 -17.29 7.36 16.49
C GLU A 169 -18.40 8.41 16.62
N ALA A 170 -19.27 8.48 15.62
CA ALA A 170 -20.33 9.48 15.59
C ALA A 170 -21.32 9.38 16.79
N THR A 171 -21.54 8.17 17.30
CA THR A 171 -22.35 7.95 18.50
C THR A 171 -21.69 8.48 19.77
N ASP A 172 -20.38 8.56 19.83
CA ASP A 172 -19.67 9.13 20.98
C ASP A 172 -19.82 10.65 20.98
N VAL A 173 -19.76 11.29 19.80
CA VAL A 173 -20.07 12.72 19.66
C VAL A 173 -21.52 13.02 20.06
N GLU A 174 -22.46 12.15 19.68
CA GLU A 174 -23.87 12.28 20.05
C GLU A 174 -24.10 12.22 21.57
N GLN A 175 -23.40 11.34 22.26
CA GLN A 175 -23.58 11.10 23.70
C GLN A 175 -22.76 12.04 24.59
N HIS A 176 -21.56 12.41 24.19
CA HIS A 176 -20.59 13.13 25.02
C HIS A 176 -20.27 14.53 24.51
N GLY A 177 -20.84 14.93 23.34
CA GLY A 177 -20.60 16.24 22.74
C GLY A 177 -19.32 16.30 21.90
N THR A 178 -18.95 17.52 21.51
CA THR A 178 -17.90 17.80 20.52
C THR A 178 -16.52 18.07 21.12
N ASP A 179 -16.31 17.83 22.42
CA ASP A 179 -15.03 18.10 23.07
C ASP A 179 -13.86 17.30 22.45
N CYS A 180 -14.15 16.11 21.95
CA CYS A 180 -13.18 15.27 21.22
C CYS A 180 -12.73 15.88 19.88
N LEU A 181 -13.42 16.90 19.38
CA LEU A 181 -13.06 17.59 18.12
C LEU A 181 -12.22 18.86 18.37
N ARG A 182 -11.91 19.20 19.62
CA ARG A 182 -11.12 20.39 19.91
C ARG A 182 -9.67 20.21 19.48
N GLY A 183 -9.16 21.22 18.80
CA GLY A 183 -7.76 21.25 18.36
C GLY A 183 -7.45 20.48 17.09
N VAL A 184 -8.49 19.93 16.41
CA VAL A 184 -8.28 19.37 15.07
C VAL A 184 -8.20 20.48 14.03
N ASP A 185 -7.43 20.24 12.99
CA ASP A 185 -7.24 21.19 11.88
C ASP A 185 -8.33 21.07 10.80
N ALA A 186 -9.02 19.92 10.74
CA ALA A 186 -10.12 19.69 9.82
C ALA A 186 -11.06 18.59 10.33
N VAL A 187 -12.33 18.64 9.87
CA VAL A 187 -13.34 17.62 10.11
C VAL A 187 -13.79 16.99 8.82
N LEU A 188 -13.79 15.66 8.74
CA LEU A 188 -14.33 14.89 7.63
C LEU A 188 -15.47 14.00 8.10
N VAL A 189 -16.62 14.08 7.43
CA VAL A 189 -17.74 13.16 7.66
C VAL A 189 -17.92 12.31 6.42
N PRO A 190 -17.57 11.00 6.46
CA PRO A 190 -17.67 10.09 5.34
C PRO A 190 -19.12 9.70 5.02
N GLY A 191 -19.30 9.01 3.90
CA GLY A 191 -20.53 8.38 3.52
C GLY A 191 -20.98 7.31 4.53
N GLY A 192 -22.25 6.95 4.48
CA GLY A 192 -22.83 5.90 5.32
C GLY A 192 -24.34 5.80 5.14
N PHE A 193 -24.92 4.75 5.70
CA PHE A 193 -26.36 4.48 5.64
C PHE A 193 -26.93 4.29 7.05
N GLY A 194 -28.27 4.50 7.18
CA GLY A 194 -29.03 4.29 8.41
C GLY A 194 -28.87 5.40 9.44
N GLU A 195 -29.76 5.41 10.42
CA GLU A 195 -29.99 6.54 11.35
C GLU A 195 -28.95 6.64 12.49
N ARG A 196 -28.27 5.56 12.84
CA ARG A 196 -27.31 5.52 13.97
C ARG A 196 -26.19 6.56 13.77
N GLY A 197 -25.99 7.44 14.76
CA GLY A 197 -24.93 8.44 14.79
C GLY A 197 -25.16 9.63 13.84
N ILE A 198 -26.39 9.85 13.35
CA ILE A 198 -26.73 11.02 12.52
C ILE A 198 -26.57 12.30 13.34
N GLU A 199 -27.13 12.36 14.55
CA GLU A 199 -27.07 13.54 15.41
C GLU A 199 -25.62 13.90 15.76
N GLY A 200 -24.76 12.92 16.04
CA GLY A 200 -23.33 13.17 16.28
C GLY A 200 -22.62 13.74 15.06
N LYS A 201 -22.98 13.30 13.86
CA LYS A 201 -22.45 13.88 12.63
C LYS A 201 -22.94 15.33 12.40
N ILE A 202 -24.21 15.61 12.69
CA ILE A 202 -24.78 16.97 12.65
C ILE A 202 -24.07 17.88 13.66
N GLN A 203 -23.81 17.38 14.86
CA GLN A 203 -23.02 18.10 15.85
C GLN A 203 -21.59 18.40 15.38
N ALA A 204 -20.94 17.44 14.69
CA ALA A 204 -19.61 17.65 14.10
C ALA A 204 -19.64 18.71 12.98
N VAL A 205 -20.66 18.69 12.13
CA VAL A 205 -20.89 19.75 11.11
C VAL A 205 -21.03 21.12 11.76
N ARG A 206 -21.89 21.21 12.80
CA ARG A 206 -22.12 22.45 13.56
C ARG A 206 -20.82 22.93 14.22
N PHE A 207 -20.08 22.03 14.86
CA PHE A 207 -18.79 22.36 15.48
C PHE A 207 -17.84 22.97 14.45
N ALA A 208 -17.67 22.32 13.29
CA ALA A 208 -16.77 22.80 12.24
C ALA A 208 -17.16 24.19 11.76
N ARG A 209 -18.44 24.43 11.50
CA ARG A 209 -18.97 25.72 11.07
C ARG A 209 -18.78 26.81 12.11
N GLU A 210 -19.14 26.54 13.37
CA GLU A 210 -19.13 27.54 14.45
C GLU A 210 -17.71 27.90 14.91
N ASN A 211 -16.75 26.98 14.77
CA ASN A 211 -15.34 27.20 15.14
C ASN A 211 -14.44 27.56 13.94
N GLY A 212 -14.99 27.69 12.72
CA GLY A 212 -14.22 28.00 11.53
C GLY A 212 -13.23 26.89 11.11
N VAL A 213 -13.52 25.64 11.51
CA VAL A 213 -12.70 24.46 11.14
C VAL A 213 -13.10 24.00 9.73
N PRO A 214 -12.14 23.76 8.81
CA PRO A 214 -12.40 23.20 7.50
C PRO A 214 -13.21 21.91 7.58
N TYR A 215 -14.24 21.79 6.74
CA TYR A 215 -15.14 20.65 6.70
C TYR A 215 -15.20 20.01 5.32
N LEU A 216 -15.15 18.68 5.28
CA LEU A 216 -15.42 17.89 4.07
C LEU A 216 -16.50 16.84 4.37
N GLY A 217 -17.64 16.94 3.70
CA GLY A 217 -18.71 15.95 3.74
C GLY A 217 -18.76 15.12 2.46
N ILE A 218 -18.79 13.79 2.59
CA ILE A 218 -18.91 12.86 1.46
C ILE A 218 -20.24 12.13 1.53
N CYS A 219 -21.04 12.13 0.46
CA CYS A 219 -22.35 11.48 0.36
C CYS A 219 -23.25 11.92 1.54
N LEU A 220 -23.51 11.05 2.52
CA LEU A 220 -24.31 11.39 3.71
C LEU A 220 -23.70 12.59 4.47
N GLY A 221 -22.39 12.69 4.59
CA GLY A 221 -21.75 13.83 5.25
C GLY A 221 -22.04 15.16 4.55
N MET A 222 -22.08 15.17 3.23
CA MET A 222 -22.51 16.35 2.45
C MET A 222 -23.99 16.66 2.70
N GLN A 223 -24.86 15.64 2.68
CA GLN A 223 -26.30 15.81 2.88
C GLN A 223 -26.66 16.37 4.26
N LEU A 224 -25.90 16.01 5.30
CA LEU A 224 -26.10 16.49 6.67
C LEU A 224 -25.60 17.92 6.89
N ALA A 225 -24.84 18.48 5.95
CA ALA A 225 -24.32 19.84 6.03
C ALA A 225 -25.27 20.90 5.38
N ILE A 226 -26.29 20.43 4.68
CA ILE A 226 -27.32 21.26 4.00
C ILE A 226 -28.53 21.42 4.88
#